data_8e8fcc99360fb959fbbf04edf2b1c79b
#
_entry.id   8e8fcc99360fb959fbbf04edf2b1c79b
#
_cell.length_a   1.000
_cell.length_b   1.000
_cell.length_c   1.000
_cell.angle_alpha   90.00
_cell.angle_beta   90.00
_cell.angle_gamma   90.00
#
_symmetry.space_group_name_H-M   'P 1'
#
loop_
_entity.id
_entity.type
_entity.pdbx_description
1 polymer ?
#
loop_
_entity_poly.entity_id
_entity_poly.type
_entity_poly.pdbx_seq_one_letter_code
_entity_poly.pdbx_strand_id
1 'polypeptide(L)'
;MKMVIGMMVLAAAVAVLPARAAEKASIAYLEGTVTLNGSPASVGDDVPAGALVQTGADSLCQIVFNARNIIHIAADTTLRLDPALVSRGATLQKGTIAMVLRNLAPAGPGDIRFTIKTATTVAGVRGTCFLVKVEDDNNTYICCCNGSIHLEGAAGQFTRNLAATHHREVRITKSDAGLSVAPAPMLYHTDADVEAIAARIGEKIDWTKIDK
;
A
#
# COMPACT_ATOMS: atom_id res chain seq x y z
N MET A 1 40.64 -20.53 61.17
CA MET A 1 40.47 -19.52 60.15
C MET A 1 39.48 -20.10 59.11
N LYS A 2 38.17 -19.77 59.27
CA LYS A 2 37.10 -20.33 58.41
C LYS A 2 36.82 -19.36 57.30
N MET A 3 37.07 -19.79 56.08
CA MET A 3 36.81 -19.01 54.81
C MET A 3 35.37 -19.26 54.38
N VAL A 4 34.53 -18.23 54.43
CA VAL A 4 33.15 -18.26 53.91
C VAL A 4 33.18 -17.82 52.45
N ILE A 5 32.90 -18.74 51.53
CA ILE A 5 32.76 -18.44 50.10
C ILE A 5 31.32 -18.00 49.90
N GLY A 6 31.13 -16.69 49.65
CA GLY A 6 29.84 -16.14 49.27
C GLY A 6 29.51 -16.44 47.79
N MET A 7 28.46 -17.19 47.55
CA MET A 7 27.93 -17.51 46.23
C MET A 7 27.05 -16.36 45.76
N MET A 8 27.51 -15.60 44.79
CA MET A 8 26.78 -14.48 44.15
C MET A 8 25.82 -15.05 43.10
N VAL A 9 24.55 -15.05 43.42
CA VAL A 9 23.49 -15.44 42.43
C VAL A 9 23.20 -14.27 41.50
N LEU A 10 23.63 -14.40 40.27
CA LEU A 10 23.36 -13.43 39.22
C LEU A 10 21.92 -13.68 38.69
N ALA A 11 20.95 -12.85 39.08
CA ALA A 11 19.60 -12.90 38.55
C ALA A 11 19.58 -12.26 37.15
N ALA A 12 19.44 -13.06 36.09
CA ALA A 12 19.24 -12.58 34.75
C ALA A 12 17.80 -12.07 34.61
N ALA A 13 17.61 -10.77 34.51
CA ALA A 13 16.33 -10.17 34.18
C ALA A 13 16.02 -10.44 32.69
N VAL A 14 15.08 -11.34 32.43
CA VAL A 14 14.52 -11.55 31.09
C VAL A 14 13.61 -10.36 30.79
N ALA A 15 14.06 -9.44 29.91
CA ALA A 15 13.25 -8.35 29.38
C ALA A 15 12.21 -8.97 28.46
N VAL A 16 10.96 -9.05 28.91
CA VAL A 16 9.81 -9.38 28.08
C VAL A 16 9.52 -8.15 27.20
N LEU A 17 9.95 -8.20 25.94
CA LEU A 17 9.56 -7.19 24.96
C LEU A 17 8.04 -7.28 24.78
N PRO A 18 7.30 -6.14 24.81
CA PRO A 18 5.87 -6.17 24.56
C PRO A 18 5.60 -6.71 23.16
N ALA A 19 4.78 -7.75 23.07
CA ALA A 19 4.31 -8.27 21.81
C ALA A 19 3.60 -7.12 21.06
N ARG A 20 4.15 -6.73 19.92
CA ARG A 20 3.52 -5.73 19.05
C ARG A 20 2.14 -6.28 18.65
N ALA A 21 1.09 -5.51 18.93
CA ALA A 21 -0.26 -5.90 18.51
C ALA A 21 -0.23 -6.22 17.02
N ALA A 22 -0.77 -7.37 16.64
CA ALA A 22 -0.84 -7.78 15.23
C ALA A 22 -1.62 -6.71 14.46
N GLU A 23 -1.05 -6.27 13.35
CA GLU A 23 -1.74 -5.35 12.44
C GLU A 23 -3.00 -6.02 11.92
N LYS A 24 -4.15 -5.39 12.16
CA LYS A 24 -5.42 -5.89 11.67
C LYS A 24 -5.78 -5.21 10.37
N ALA A 25 -6.03 -6.01 9.36
CA ALA A 25 -6.63 -5.59 8.11
C ALA A 25 -7.92 -6.36 7.91
N SER A 26 -8.97 -5.70 7.45
CA SER A 26 -10.27 -6.33 7.21
C SER A 26 -10.94 -5.75 5.96
N ILE A 27 -11.82 -6.54 5.36
CA ILE A 27 -12.70 -6.08 4.29
C ILE A 27 -13.77 -5.18 4.90
N ALA A 28 -13.70 -3.89 4.60
CA ALA A 28 -14.65 -2.89 5.09
C ALA A 28 -15.88 -2.74 4.19
N TYR A 29 -15.73 -3.04 2.91
CA TYR A 29 -16.80 -2.98 1.92
C TYR A 29 -16.45 -3.85 0.71
N LEU A 30 -17.45 -4.42 0.05
CA LEU A 30 -17.33 -5.06 -1.24
C LEU A 30 -18.66 -5.00 -2.03
N GLU A 31 -18.55 -5.06 -3.35
CA GLU A 31 -19.65 -5.26 -4.28
C GLU A 31 -19.27 -6.30 -5.32
N GLY A 32 -20.25 -7.01 -5.85
CA GLY A 32 -20.05 -8.01 -6.89
C GLY A 32 -19.31 -9.25 -6.41
N THR A 33 -18.48 -9.81 -7.26
CA THR A 33 -17.70 -11.03 -7.00
C THR A 33 -16.30 -10.68 -6.50
N VAL A 34 -16.02 -10.98 -5.24
CA VAL A 34 -14.70 -10.80 -4.62
C VAL A 34 -14.26 -12.11 -4.01
N THR A 35 -13.00 -12.47 -4.21
CA THR A 35 -12.38 -13.64 -3.55
C THR A 35 -11.17 -13.24 -2.71
N LEU A 36 -11.03 -13.92 -1.58
CA LEU A 36 -9.88 -13.86 -0.70
C LEU A 36 -9.22 -15.25 -0.67
N ASN A 37 -7.99 -15.36 -1.17
CA ASN A 37 -7.28 -16.64 -1.32
C ASN A 37 -8.08 -17.72 -2.09
N GLY A 38 -8.84 -17.28 -3.09
CA GLY A 38 -9.67 -18.17 -3.95
C GLY A 38 -11.04 -18.53 -3.38
N SER A 39 -11.37 -18.15 -2.14
CA SER A 39 -12.70 -18.34 -1.54
C SER A 39 -13.52 -17.03 -1.63
N PRO A 40 -14.86 -17.12 -1.77
CA PRO A 40 -15.72 -15.94 -1.71
C PRO A 40 -15.47 -15.13 -0.42
N ALA A 41 -15.35 -13.82 -0.58
CA ALA A 41 -15.09 -12.91 0.52
C ALA A 41 -16.37 -12.24 1.03
N SER A 42 -16.36 -11.84 2.30
CA SER A 42 -17.44 -11.12 2.97
C SER A 42 -16.95 -9.87 3.69
N VAL A 43 -17.83 -8.89 3.88
CA VAL A 43 -17.54 -7.73 4.74
C VAL A 43 -17.26 -8.21 6.16
N GLY A 44 -16.17 -7.72 6.75
CA GLY A 44 -15.70 -8.11 8.07
C GLY A 44 -14.64 -9.22 8.07
N ASP A 45 -14.38 -9.87 6.93
CA ASP A 45 -13.34 -10.90 6.86
C ASP A 45 -11.98 -10.28 7.18
N ASP A 46 -11.21 -10.98 8.03
CA ASP A 46 -9.82 -10.65 8.29
C ASP A 46 -8.97 -10.91 7.04
N VAL A 47 -8.12 -9.96 6.69
CA VAL A 47 -7.22 -10.05 5.53
C VAL A 47 -5.80 -10.36 6.03
N PRO A 48 -5.35 -11.61 5.93
CA PRO A 48 -4.03 -12.00 6.42
C PRO A 48 -2.90 -11.46 5.54
N ALA A 49 -1.71 -11.39 6.10
CA ALA A 49 -0.49 -11.11 5.36
C ALA A 49 -0.30 -12.16 4.24
N GLY A 50 0.12 -11.73 3.06
CA GLY A 50 0.27 -12.57 1.89
C GLY A 50 -1.03 -12.92 1.15
N ALA A 51 -2.18 -12.43 1.60
CA ALA A 51 -3.46 -12.71 0.99
C ALA A 51 -3.51 -12.28 -0.49
N LEU A 52 -4.16 -13.10 -1.30
CA LEU A 52 -4.52 -12.79 -2.68
C LEU A 52 -5.98 -12.33 -2.71
N VAL A 53 -6.20 -11.08 -3.13
CA VAL A 53 -7.53 -10.51 -3.33
C VAL A 53 -7.79 -10.37 -4.82
N GLN A 54 -8.94 -10.85 -5.28
CA GLN A 54 -9.36 -10.75 -6.66
C GLN A 54 -10.79 -10.24 -6.75
N THR A 55 -11.00 -9.29 -7.65
CA THR A 55 -12.31 -8.74 -7.99
C THR A 55 -12.69 -9.13 -9.40
N GLY A 56 -13.94 -9.46 -9.63
CA GLY A 56 -14.50 -9.72 -10.97
C GLY A 56 -14.90 -8.43 -11.70
N ALA A 57 -15.56 -8.59 -12.85
CA ALA A 57 -16.21 -7.49 -13.56
C ALA A 57 -17.30 -6.85 -12.66
N ASP A 58 -17.50 -5.54 -12.81
CA ASP A 58 -18.48 -4.76 -12.03
C ASP A 58 -18.37 -4.97 -10.51
N SER A 59 -17.15 -5.24 -10.02
CA SER A 59 -16.89 -5.56 -8.63
C SER A 59 -15.90 -4.57 -8.02
N LEU A 60 -15.98 -4.41 -6.70
CA LEU A 60 -14.98 -3.65 -5.95
C LEU A 60 -14.80 -4.24 -4.55
N CYS A 61 -13.63 -3.99 -3.95
CA CYS A 61 -13.33 -4.34 -2.57
C CYS A 61 -12.59 -3.19 -1.89
N GLN A 62 -12.93 -2.92 -0.63
CA GLN A 62 -12.21 -1.96 0.19
C GLN A 62 -11.65 -2.65 1.44
N ILE A 63 -10.35 -2.56 1.63
CA ILE A 63 -9.63 -3.10 2.78
C ILE A 63 -9.16 -1.94 3.65
N VAL A 64 -9.52 -1.95 4.92
CA VAL A 64 -9.03 -0.98 5.92
C VAL A 64 -8.01 -1.66 6.82
N PHE A 65 -6.91 -0.97 7.10
CA PHE A 65 -5.87 -1.44 8.00
C PHE A 65 -5.30 -0.29 8.85
N ASN A 66 -4.88 -0.60 10.08
CA ASN A 66 -4.39 0.39 11.05
C ASN A 66 -5.33 1.59 11.22
N ALA A 67 -6.64 1.38 11.12
CA ALA A 67 -7.76 2.32 11.30
C ALA A 67 -7.81 3.53 10.34
N ARG A 68 -6.70 3.96 9.74
CA ARG A 68 -6.62 5.18 8.92
C ARG A 68 -5.97 4.96 7.56
N ASN A 69 -5.90 3.72 7.12
CA ASN A 69 -5.40 3.37 5.79
C ASN A 69 -6.46 2.57 5.06
N ILE A 70 -6.68 2.86 3.81
CA ILE A 70 -7.64 2.16 2.96
C ILE A 70 -7.04 1.85 1.60
N ILE A 71 -7.29 0.63 1.13
CA ILE A 71 -7.03 0.19 -0.23
C ILE A 71 -8.38 -0.01 -0.89
N HIS A 72 -8.68 0.74 -1.93
CA HIS A 72 -9.79 0.52 -2.82
C HIS A 72 -9.30 -0.28 -4.03
N ILE A 73 -9.88 -1.44 -4.25
CA ILE A 73 -9.55 -2.41 -5.30
C ILE A 73 -10.71 -2.39 -6.28
N ALA A 74 -10.49 -1.87 -7.48
CA ALA A 74 -11.52 -1.74 -8.52
C ALA A 74 -11.80 -3.09 -9.22
N ALA A 75 -12.71 -3.09 -10.19
CA ALA A 75 -13.05 -4.27 -10.97
C ALA A 75 -11.85 -4.90 -11.69
N ASP A 76 -11.94 -6.19 -12.01
CA ASP A 76 -10.95 -6.97 -12.76
C ASP A 76 -9.52 -6.89 -12.21
N THR A 77 -9.38 -6.78 -10.90
CA THR A 77 -8.11 -6.55 -10.21
C THR A 77 -7.61 -7.81 -9.50
N THR A 78 -6.31 -8.03 -9.57
CA THR A 78 -5.58 -9.06 -8.82
C THR A 78 -4.48 -8.41 -8.01
N LEU A 79 -4.65 -8.40 -6.69
CA LEU A 79 -3.76 -7.79 -5.70
C LEU A 79 -3.28 -8.83 -4.70
N ARG A 80 -1.96 -8.98 -4.57
CA ARG A 80 -1.35 -9.80 -3.50
C ARG A 80 -0.75 -8.87 -2.45
N LEU A 81 -1.19 -9.03 -1.22
CA LEU A 81 -0.64 -8.29 -0.09
C LEU A 81 0.77 -8.79 0.28
N ASP A 82 1.56 -7.96 0.93
CA ASP A 82 2.91 -8.33 1.35
C ASP A 82 2.86 -9.50 2.37
N PRO A 83 3.65 -10.59 2.15
CA PRO A 83 3.67 -11.73 3.07
C PRO A 83 4.20 -11.40 4.48
N ALA A 84 4.96 -10.33 4.63
CA ALA A 84 5.49 -9.94 5.93
C ALA A 84 4.46 -9.15 6.74
N LEU A 85 3.85 -8.12 6.14
CA LEU A 85 2.86 -7.27 6.81
C LEU A 85 1.98 -6.58 5.76
N VAL A 86 0.67 -6.60 5.97
CA VAL A 86 -0.31 -5.88 5.11
C VAL A 86 0.03 -4.39 5.00
N SER A 87 0.54 -3.78 6.08
CA SER A 87 0.91 -2.37 6.13
C SER A 87 2.24 -2.02 5.45
N ARG A 88 2.94 -2.98 4.87
CA ARG A 88 4.23 -2.73 4.19
C ARG A 88 4.15 -2.68 2.68
N GLY A 89 3.13 -3.29 2.10
CA GLY A 89 2.99 -3.23 0.66
C GLY A 89 2.10 -4.28 0.05
N ALA A 90 2.06 -4.23 -1.27
CA ALA A 90 1.34 -5.19 -2.09
C ALA A 90 1.97 -5.30 -3.49
N THR A 91 1.63 -6.36 -4.20
CA THR A 91 1.93 -6.54 -5.62
C THR A 91 0.63 -6.46 -6.39
N LEU A 92 0.49 -5.45 -7.24
CA LEU A 92 -0.60 -5.33 -8.19
C LEU A 92 -0.21 -6.07 -9.47
N GLN A 93 -0.85 -7.20 -9.71
CA GLN A 93 -0.58 -8.04 -10.88
C GLN A 93 -1.40 -7.58 -12.10
N LYS A 94 -2.65 -7.15 -11.88
CA LYS A 94 -3.58 -6.68 -12.90
C LYS A 94 -4.59 -5.73 -12.27
N GLY A 95 -5.13 -4.79 -13.05
CA GLY A 95 -6.25 -3.95 -12.67
C GLY A 95 -5.85 -2.64 -11.99
N THR A 96 -6.68 -2.13 -11.09
CA THR A 96 -6.57 -0.78 -10.53
C THR A 96 -6.75 -0.79 -9.03
N ILE A 97 -5.88 -0.08 -8.33
CA ILE A 97 -6.04 0.25 -6.91
C ILE A 97 -5.93 1.76 -6.69
N ALA A 98 -6.73 2.28 -5.78
CA ALA A 98 -6.56 3.61 -5.21
C ALA A 98 -6.37 3.50 -3.70
N MET A 99 -5.53 4.34 -3.13
CA MET A 99 -5.16 4.23 -1.72
C MET A 99 -5.12 5.59 -1.04
N VAL A 100 -5.58 5.61 0.21
CA VAL A 100 -5.39 6.73 1.13
C VAL A 100 -4.67 6.18 2.35
N LEU A 101 -3.45 6.65 2.59
CA LEU A 101 -2.57 6.18 3.65
C LEU A 101 -2.25 7.32 4.61
N ARG A 102 -2.66 7.19 5.88
CA ARG A 102 -2.52 8.24 6.91
C ARG A 102 -1.81 7.75 8.17
N ASN A 103 -1.88 6.47 8.45
CA ASN A 103 -1.32 5.89 9.68
C ASN A 103 -0.41 4.70 9.33
N LEU A 104 0.72 5.00 8.73
CA LEU A 104 1.77 4.00 8.48
C LEU A 104 2.71 3.92 9.67
N ALA A 105 3.22 2.70 9.92
CA ALA A 105 4.18 2.49 10.99
C ALA A 105 5.37 3.46 10.88
N PRO A 106 5.89 4.00 12.00
CA PRO A 106 7.07 4.85 11.98
C PRO A 106 8.23 4.12 11.30
N ALA A 107 8.83 4.79 10.34
CA ALA A 107 10.08 4.40 9.72
C ALA A 107 11.11 5.50 9.99
N GLY A 108 12.38 5.26 9.76
CA GLY A 108 13.41 6.29 9.91
C GLY A 108 13.16 7.51 8.99
N PRO A 109 13.84 8.62 9.23
CA PRO A 109 13.77 9.78 8.34
C PRO A 109 14.19 9.38 6.92
N GLY A 110 13.30 9.61 5.95
CA GLY A 110 13.55 9.24 4.56
C GLY A 110 13.00 7.88 4.13
N ASP A 111 12.59 7.00 5.05
CA ASP A 111 12.16 5.64 4.73
C ASP A 111 10.81 5.56 4.02
N ILE A 112 10.76 4.67 3.03
CA ILE A 112 9.52 4.23 2.38
C ILE A 112 8.71 3.42 3.40
N ARG A 113 7.43 3.77 3.56
CA ARG A 113 6.56 3.14 4.56
C ARG A 113 5.61 2.10 3.98
N PHE A 114 5.26 2.27 2.71
CA PHE A 114 4.40 1.34 1.99
C PHE A 114 4.89 1.20 0.54
N THR A 115 4.83 0.01 -0.02
CA THR A 115 5.36 -0.27 -1.36
C THR A 115 4.31 -0.96 -2.23
N ILE A 116 4.07 -0.44 -3.43
CA ILE A 116 3.34 -1.14 -4.49
C ILE A 116 4.31 -1.59 -5.56
N LYS A 117 4.28 -2.90 -5.85
CA LYS A 117 5.05 -3.51 -6.94
C LYS A 117 4.15 -3.83 -8.11
N THR A 118 4.63 -3.56 -9.32
CA THR A 118 4.03 -4.00 -10.58
C THR A 118 5.10 -4.65 -11.45
N ALA A 119 4.75 -5.11 -12.64
CA ALA A 119 5.71 -5.67 -13.58
C ALA A 119 6.75 -4.63 -14.07
N THR A 120 6.42 -3.34 -14.07
CA THR A 120 7.29 -2.28 -14.61
C THR A 120 7.94 -1.42 -13.54
N THR A 121 7.38 -1.34 -12.32
CA THR A 121 7.85 -0.37 -11.33
C THR A 121 7.58 -0.81 -9.88
N VAL A 122 8.34 -0.22 -8.99
CA VAL A 122 8.13 -0.23 -7.54
C VAL A 122 7.81 1.20 -7.11
N ALA A 123 6.63 1.42 -6.53
CA ALA A 123 6.18 2.69 -6.00
C ALA A 123 6.25 2.66 -4.47
N GLY A 124 7.15 3.45 -3.90
CA GLY A 124 7.27 3.62 -2.45
C GLY A 124 6.58 4.89 -1.99
N VAL A 125 5.74 4.80 -0.96
CA VAL A 125 4.91 5.92 -0.48
C VAL A 125 5.13 6.22 1.00
N ARG A 126 4.88 7.47 1.39
CA ARG A 126 5.12 8.00 2.74
C ARG A 126 3.92 8.74 3.32
N GLY A 127 2.74 8.18 3.24
CA GLY A 127 1.51 8.90 3.61
C GLY A 127 1.03 9.74 2.42
N THR A 128 0.14 9.18 1.64
CA THR A 128 -0.16 9.71 0.30
C THR A 128 -1.52 9.20 -0.12
N CYS A 129 -2.21 10.01 -0.91
CA CYS A 129 -3.32 9.56 -1.72
C CYS A 129 -2.81 9.31 -3.15
N PHE A 130 -3.05 8.12 -3.69
CA PHE A 130 -2.54 7.76 -5.01
C PHE A 130 -3.36 6.64 -5.67
N LEU A 131 -3.21 6.54 -6.98
CA LEU A 131 -3.77 5.46 -7.80
C LEU A 131 -2.67 4.79 -8.61
N VAL A 132 -2.78 3.46 -8.72
CA VAL A 132 -1.95 2.63 -9.60
C VAL A 132 -2.86 1.76 -10.45
N LYS A 133 -2.62 1.76 -11.77
CA LYS A 133 -3.26 0.85 -12.72
C LYS A 133 -2.22 0.12 -13.55
N VAL A 134 -2.29 -1.19 -13.54
CA VAL A 134 -1.62 -2.04 -14.54
C VAL A 134 -2.53 -2.06 -15.77
N GLU A 135 -2.13 -1.33 -16.81
CA GLU A 135 -2.91 -1.23 -18.06
C GLU A 135 -2.74 -2.51 -18.89
N ASP A 136 -1.50 -3.02 -18.92
CA ASP A 136 -1.10 -4.30 -19.49
C ASP A 136 0.27 -4.73 -18.93
N ASP A 137 0.88 -5.80 -19.44
CA ASP A 137 2.18 -6.34 -18.97
C ASP A 137 3.36 -5.37 -19.15
N ASN A 138 3.21 -4.37 -20.01
CA ASN A 138 4.23 -3.41 -20.35
C ASN A 138 3.93 -1.99 -19.84
N ASN A 139 2.70 -1.71 -19.43
CA ASN A 139 2.27 -0.36 -19.10
C ASN A 139 1.68 -0.28 -17.70
N THR A 140 2.24 0.60 -16.88
CA THR A 140 1.69 0.98 -15.57
C THR A 140 1.44 2.48 -15.54
N TYR A 141 0.21 2.86 -15.21
CA TYR A 141 -0.18 4.24 -14.93
C TYR A 141 -0.14 4.46 -13.41
N ILE A 142 0.39 5.62 -13.00
CA ILE A 142 0.44 6.05 -11.59
C ILE A 142 0.03 7.51 -11.52
N CYS A 143 -0.91 7.80 -10.62
CA CYS A 143 -1.23 9.17 -10.20
C CYS A 143 -0.85 9.37 -8.73
N CYS A 144 0.04 10.32 -8.45
CA CYS A 144 0.19 10.90 -7.12
C CYS A 144 -0.90 11.96 -6.95
N CYS A 145 -2.02 11.59 -6.30
CA CYS A 145 -3.16 12.49 -6.15
C CYS A 145 -2.84 13.62 -5.16
N ASN A 146 -2.30 13.26 -3.99
CA ASN A 146 -1.83 14.21 -2.97
C ASN A 146 -0.76 13.54 -2.10
N GLY A 147 0.44 14.13 -1.99
CA GLY A 147 1.55 13.61 -1.19
C GLY A 147 2.84 13.40 -1.98
N SER A 148 3.57 12.32 -1.69
CA SER A 148 4.84 11.99 -2.34
C SER A 148 4.98 10.50 -2.62
N ILE A 149 5.45 10.16 -3.81
CA ILE A 149 5.75 8.79 -4.25
C ILE A 149 7.18 8.73 -4.75
N HIS A 150 7.93 7.74 -4.29
CA HIS A 150 9.23 7.36 -4.83
C HIS A 150 9.03 6.22 -5.81
N LEU A 151 9.38 6.43 -7.08
CA LEU A 151 9.29 5.43 -8.14
C LEU A 151 10.66 4.90 -8.47
N GLU A 152 10.75 3.59 -8.60
CA GLU A 152 11.92 2.87 -9.06
C GLU A 152 11.51 1.88 -10.15
N GLY A 153 12.28 1.77 -11.23
CA GLY A 153 12.07 0.75 -12.26
C GLY A 153 12.20 -0.64 -11.66
N ALA A 154 11.42 -1.61 -12.13
CA ALA A 154 11.35 -2.96 -11.55
C ALA A 154 12.71 -3.68 -11.42
N ALA A 155 13.70 -3.32 -12.26
CA ALA A 155 15.08 -3.78 -12.20
C ALA A 155 16.09 -2.62 -11.96
N GLY A 156 15.68 -1.54 -11.30
CA GLY A 156 16.56 -0.42 -10.97
C GLY A 156 16.93 0.49 -12.15
N GLN A 157 16.21 0.42 -13.29
CA GLN A 157 16.58 1.16 -14.50
C GLN A 157 16.38 2.66 -14.38
N PHE A 158 15.52 3.11 -13.49
CA PHE A 158 15.31 4.54 -13.20
C PHE A 158 14.89 4.75 -11.74
N THR A 159 15.07 5.97 -11.26
CA THR A 159 14.55 6.45 -9.99
C THR A 159 13.90 7.81 -10.21
N ARG A 160 12.69 8.04 -9.67
CA ARG A 160 11.98 9.31 -9.81
C ARG A 160 11.10 9.58 -8.59
N ASN A 161 11.12 10.83 -8.12
CA ASN A 161 10.19 11.30 -7.10
C ASN A 161 9.04 12.06 -7.77
N LEU A 162 7.81 11.71 -7.40
CA LEU A 162 6.60 12.47 -7.71
C LEU A 162 6.10 13.10 -6.42
N ALA A 163 5.78 14.40 -6.49
CA ALA A 163 5.11 15.09 -5.40
C ALA A 163 4.01 15.97 -5.99
N ALA A 164 2.85 15.97 -5.37
CA ALA A 164 1.70 16.74 -5.82
C ALA A 164 0.87 17.21 -4.63
N THR A 165 0.35 18.42 -4.72
CA THR A 165 -0.78 18.88 -3.91
C THR A 165 -2.09 18.40 -4.53
N HIS A 166 -2.13 18.33 -5.87
CA HIS A 166 -3.31 17.98 -6.66
C HIS A 166 -2.87 17.33 -7.96
N HIS A 167 -2.93 16.04 -8.02
CA HIS A 167 -2.62 15.12 -9.12
C HIS A 167 -1.32 15.38 -9.89
N ARG A 168 -0.55 14.35 -10.03
CA ARG A 168 0.60 14.29 -10.93
C ARG A 168 0.73 12.89 -11.47
N GLU A 169 0.48 12.75 -12.77
CA GLU A 169 0.36 11.47 -13.43
C GLU A 169 1.58 11.15 -14.27
N VAL A 170 1.92 9.87 -14.29
CA VAL A 170 2.93 9.31 -15.17
C VAL A 170 2.50 7.95 -15.68
N ARG A 171 2.95 7.61 -16.87
CA ARG A 171 2.91 6.25 -17.41
C ARG A 171 4.33 5.72 -17.50
N ILE A 172 4.52 4.51 -16.99
CA ILE A 172 5.75 3.75 -17.10
C ILE A 172 5.51 2.71 -18.19
N THR A 173 6.33 2.75 -19.24
CA THR A 173 6.23 1.84 -20.38
C THR A 173 7.51 1.03 -20.52
N LYS A 174 7.37 -0.29 -20.61
CA LYS A 174 8.44 -1.23 -20.92
C LYS A 174 8.47 -1.49 -22.44
N SER A 175 9.63 -1.38 -23.05
CA SER A 175 9.90 -1.69 -24.45
C SER A 175 11.21 -2.43 -24.60
N ASP A 176 11.59 -2.81 -25.81
CA ASP A 176 12.91 -3.42 -26.10
C ASP A 176 14.06 -2.47 -25.76
N ALA A 177 13.83 -1.16 -25.79
CA ALA A 177 14.81 -0.14 -25.40
C ALA A 177 14.90 0.05 -23.86
N GLY A 178 14.09 -0.66 -23.07
CA GLY A 178 14.03 -0.56 -21.61
C GLY A 178 12.78 0.13 -21.10
N LEU A 179 12.83 0.63 -19.85
CA LEU A 179 11.73 1.34 -19.20
C LEU A 179 11.82 2.84 -19.47
N SER A 180 10.69 3.45 -19.81
CA SER A 180 10.52 4.89 -19.93
C SER A 180 9.42 5.40 -18.99
N VAL A 181 9.53 6.67 -18.56
CA VAL A 181 8.54 7.35 -17.71
C VAL A 181 8.15 8.66 -18.38
N ALA A 182 6.91 8.79 -18.76
CA ALA A 182 6.34 9.98 -19.41
C ALA A 182 5.17 10.56 -18.60
N PRO A 183 4.92 11.88 -18.67
CA PRO A 183 3.68 12.46 -18.19
C PRO A 183 2.47 11.81 -18.86
N ALA A 184 1.38 11.66 -18.12
CA ALA A 184 0.11 11.15 -18.63
C ALA A 184 -1.02 12.12 -18.27
N PRO A 185 -2.15 12.12 -18.99
CA PRO A 185 -3.34 12.85 -18.57
C PRO A 185 -3.97 12.17 -17.35
N MET A 186 -4.81 12.90 -16.60
CA MET A 186 -5.61 12.34 -15.53
C MET A 186 -6.62 11.33 -16.09
N LEU A 187 -6.51 10.07 -15.63
CA LEU A 187 -7.33 8.95 -16.10
C LEU A 187 -7.76 8.10 -14.89
N TYR A 188 -8.82 7.30 -15.07
CA TYR A 188 -9.27 6.24 -14.16
C TYR A 188 -9.84 6.69 -12.81
N HIS A 189 -9.88 7.97 -12.50
CA HIS A 189 -10.48 8.53 -11.28
C HIS A 189 -10.72 10.03 -11.42
N THR A 190 -11.52 10.57 -10.51
CA THR A 190 -11.76 12.00 -10.30
C THR A 190 -11.41 12.39 -8.86
N ASP A 191 -11.40 13.68 -8.54
CA ASP A 191 -11.26 14.17 -7.15
C ASP A 191 -12.32 13.56 -6.25
N ALA A 192 -13.58 13.52 -6.72
CA ALA A 192 -14.70 12.99 -5.98
C ALA A 192 -14.53 11.49 -5.64
N ASP A 193 -13.94 10.69 -6.52
CA ASP A 193 -13.67 9.27 -6.25
C ASP A 193 -12.66 9.12 -5.11
N VAL A 194 -11.60 9.91 -5.13
CA VAL A 194 -10.54 9.87 -4.12
C VAL A 194 -11.04 10.39 -2.77
N GLU A 195 -11.83 11.45 -2.77
CA GLU A 195 -12.48 12.01 -1.58
C GLU A 195 -13.48 11.03 -0.97
N ALA A 196 -14.25 10.32 -1.81
CA ALA A 196 -15.16 9.27 -1.34
C ALA A 196 -14.41 8.11 -0.67
N ILE A 197 -13.24 7.71 -1.20
CA ILE A 197 -12.39 6.70 -0.57
C ILE A 197 -11.86 7.20 0.78
N ALA A 198 -11.36 8.44 0.84
CA ALA A 198 -10.86 9.05 2.08
C ALA A 198 -11.95 9.15 3.15
N ALA A 199 -13.17 9.54 2.76
CA ALA A 199 -14.30 9.68 3.67
C ALA A 199 -14.68 8.35 4.37
N ARG A 200 -14.40 7.18 3.76
CA ARG A 200 -14.65 5.85 4.37
C ARG A 200 -13.85 5.62 5.65
N ILE A 201 -12.72 6.30 5.80
CA ILE A 201 -11.86 6.23 6.99
C ILE A 201 -11.86 7.53 7.80
N GLY A 202 -12.86 8.41 7.55
CA GLY A 202 -13.01 9.69 8.26
C GLY A 202 -11.96 10.75 7.88
N GLU A 203 -11.27 10.58 6.74
CA GLU A 203 -10.25 11.51 6.27
C GLU A 203 -10.79 12.48 5.24
N LYS A 204 -10.12 13.64 5.14
CA LYS A 204 -10.34 14.63 4.08
C LYS A 204 -9.00 14.91 3.39
N ILE A 205 -9.05 15.13 2.10
CA ILE A 205 -7.88 15.52 1.32
C ILE A 205 -7.83 17.04 1.26
N ASP A 206 -6.69 17.62 1.61
CA ASP A 206 -6.45 19.05 1.49
C ASP A 206 -5.61 19.31 0.22
N TRP A 207 -6.29 19.64 -0.86
CA TRP A 207 -5.66 19.90 -2.15
C TRP A 207 -4.77 21.14 -2.20
N THR A 208 -4.65 21.91 -1.11
CA THR A 208 -3.83 23.12 -1.05
C THR A 208 -2.41 22.85 -0.53
N LYS A 209 -2.17 21.68 0.07
CA LYS A 209 -0.86 21.33 0.62
C LYS A 209 -0.53 19.84 0.36
N ILE A 210 0.76 19.52 0.34
CA ILE A 210 1.24 18.14 0.27
C ILE A 210 1.02 17.48 1.64
N ASP A 211 0.31 16.37 1.66
CA ASP A 211 0.22 15.50 2.84
C ASP A 211 1.57 14.82 3.11
N LYS A 212 1.91 14.67 4.40
CA LYS A 212 3.18 14.13 4.88
C LYS A 212 2.99 12.88 5.71
#